data_414db18b96df8be9e3765d43b82d7569
#
_entry.id   414db18b96df8be9e3765d43b82d7569
#
_cell.length_a   1.000
_cell.length_b   1.000
_cell.length_c   1.000
_cell.angle_alpha   90.00
_cell.angle_beta   90.00
_cell.angle_gamma   90.00
#
_symmetry.space_group_name_H-M   'P 1'
#
loop_
_entity.id
_entity.type
_entity.pdbx_description
1 polymer ?
#
loop_
_entity_poly.entity_id
_entity_poly.type
_entity_poly.pdbx_seq_one_letter_code
_entity_poly.pdbx_strand_id
1 'polypeptide(L)' 'MKPLSKKAKMAVGWTILMTVTGTAMLHQWEFFAMGCASIALLLVANHYDLLKDPEDKK' A
#
# COMPACT_ATOMS: atom_id res chain seq x y z
N MET A 1 -6.72 2.69 -16.09
CA MET A 1 -5.89 2.49 -14.89
C MET A 1 -5.15 1.16 -15.01
N LYS A 2 -3.88 1.17 -14.72
CA LYS A 2 -3.10 -0.06 -14.82
C LYS A 2 -3.47 -1.03 -13.72
N PRO A 3 -3.45 -2.31 -14.01
CA PRO A 3 -3.65 -3.30 -12.95
C PRO A 3 -2.47 -3.27 -11.97
N LEU A 4 -2.76 -3.58 -10.74
CA LEU A 4 -1.71 -3.61 -9.72
C LEU A 4 -0.80 -4.81 -9.96
N SER A 5 0.49 -4.57 -9.82
CA SER A 5 1.44 -5.66 -9.91
C SER A 5 1.25 -6.59 -8.71
N LYS A 6 1.81 -7.80 -8.83
CA LYS A 6 1.65 -8.77 -7.77
C LYS A 6 2.17 -8.26 -6.45
N LYS A 7 3.35 -7.62 -6.48
CA LYS A 7 3.93 -7.10 -5.26
C LYS A 7 3.18 -5.91 -4.71
N ALA A 8 2.69 -5.03 -5.61
CA ALA A 8 1.90 -3.91 -5.18
C ALA A 8 0.59 -4.38 -4.54
N LYS A 9 -0.01 -5.40 -5.12
CA LYS A 9 -1.24 -5.95 -4.57
C LYS A 9 -1.01 -6.51 -3.18
N MET A 10 0.07 -7.25 -2.98
CA MET A 10 0.40 -7.79 -1.67
C MET A 10 0.68 -6.68 -0.67
N ALA A 11 1.42 -5.65 -1.10
CA ALA A 11 1.74 -4.54 -0.21
C ALA A 11 0.48 -3.81 0.22
N VAL A 12 -0.44 -3.57 -0.71
CA VAL A 12 -1.69 -2.89 -0.37
C VAL A 12 -2.50 -3.73 0.60
N GLY A 13 -2.62 -5.02 0.33
CA GLY A 13 -3.37 -5.90 1.22
C GLY A 13 -2.78 -5.93 2.62
N TRP A 14 -1.46 -6.04 2.71
CA TRP A 14 -0.78 -6.03 4.00
C TRP A 14 -0.99 -4.71 4.72
N THR A 15 -0.88 -3.60 3.99
CA THR A 15 -1.07 -2.28 4.58
C THR A 15 -2.48 -2.13 5.13
N ILE A 16 -3.47 -2.59 4.38
CA ILE A 16 -4.85 -2.52 4.84
C ILE A 16 -5.02 -3.33 6.12
N LEU A 17 -4.50 -4.54 6.13
CA LEU A 17 -4.61 -5.41 7.29
C LEU A 17 -3.96 -4.76 8.52
N MET A 18 -2.77 -4.24 8.36
CA MET A 18 -2.07 -3.61 9.47
C MET A 18 -2.77 -2.35 9.94
N THR A 19 -3.29 -1.57 8.99
CA THR A 19 -3.99 -0.33 9.34
C THR A 19 -5.25 -0.63 10.14
N VAL A 20 -6.04 -1.58 9.68
CA VAL A 20 -7.27 -1.93 10.38
C VAL A 20 -6.96 -2.49 11.76
N THR A 21 -5.99 -3.39 11.84
CA THR A 21 -5.62 -3.99 13.11
C THR A 21 -5.10 -2.93 14.08
N GLY A 22 -4.19 -2.08 13.62
CA GLY A 22 -3.64 -1.04 14.46
C GLY A 22 -4.68 -0.06 14.94
N THR A 23 -5.57 0.35 14.05
CA THR A 23 -6.64 1.27 14.41
C THR A 23 -7.56 0.66 15.46
N ALA A 24 -7.88 -0.62 15.29
CA ALA A 24 -8.77 -1.29 16.23
C ALA A 24 -8.11 -1.44 17.60
N MET A 25 -6.82 -1.72 17.62
CA MET A 25 -6.12 -1.92 18.89
C MET A 25 -5.81 -0.62 19.60
N LEU A 26 -5.40 0.40 18.85
CA LEU A 26 -4.94 1.65 19.43
C LEU A 26 -6.03 2.73 19.47
N HIS A 27 -7.09 2.53 18.68
CA HIS A 27 -8.18 3.52 18.61
C HIS A 27 -7.67 4.90 18.22
N GLN A 28 -6.65 4.96 17.35
CA GLN A 28 -6.10 6.24 16.94
C GLN A 28 -6.39 6.48 15.48
N TRP A 29 -7.06 7.60 15.23
CA TRP A 29 -7.38 8.00 13.87
C TRP A 29 -6.14 8.32 13.04
N GLU A 30 -5.09 8.78 13.71
CA GLU A 30 -3.86 9.10 13.01
C GLU A 30 -3.29 7.87 12.34
N PHE A 31 -3.41 6.74 12.99
CA PHE A 31 -2.93 5.49 12.41
C PHE A 31 -3.69 5.17 11.13
N PHE A 32 -5.00 5.39 11.17
CA PHE A 32 -5.84 5.16 10.00
C PHE A 32 -5.43 6.12 8.86
N ALA A 33 -5.20 7.38 9.19
CA ALA A 33 -4.81 8.37 8.18
C ALA A 33 -3.48 7.99 7.53
N MET A 34 -2.53 7.52 8.34
CA MET A 34 -1.25 7.09 7.81
C MET A 34 -1.40 5.92 6.85
N GLY A 35 -2.25 4.97 7.20
CA GLY A 35 -2.50 3.84 6.34
C GLY A 35 -3.10 4.26 5.01
N CYS A 36 -4.07 5.17 5.05
CA CYS A 36 -4.69 5.68 3.83
C CYS A 36 -3.66 6.39 2.96
N ALA A 37 -2.81 7.20 3.57
CA ALA A 37 -1.77 7.91 2.83
C ALA A 37 -0.81 6.93 2.18
N SER A 38 -0.43 5.88 2.90
CA SER A 38 0.46 4.87 2.35
C SER A 38 -0.15 4.17 1.15
N ILE A 39 -1.43 3.82 1.26
CA ILE A 39 -2.11 3.16 0.15
C ILE A 39 -2.18 4.08 -1.05
N ALA A 40 -2.50 5.36 -0.82
CA ALA A 40 -2.56 6.32 -1.90
C ALA A 40 -1.22 6.43 -2.61
N LEU A 41 -0.12 6.47 -1.84
CA LEU A 41 1.21 6.54 -2.42
C LEU A 41 1.53 5.29 -3.23
N LEU A 42 1.12 4.13 -2.73
CA LEU A 42 1.35 2.89 -3.45
C LEU A 42 0.61 2.88 -4.79
N LEU A 43 -0.63 3.36 -4.77
CA LEU A 43 -1.42 3.40 -6.00
C LEU A 43 -0.81 4.37 -7.01
N VAL A 44 -0.39 5.54 -6.54
CA VAL A 44 0.24 6.51 -7.42
C VAL A 44 1.54 5.96 -7.99
N ALA A 45 2.35 5.34 -7.14
CA ALA A 45 3.61 4.77 -7.59
C ALA A 45 3.37 3.68 -8.64
N ASN A 46 2.37 2.86 -8.44
CA ASN A 46 2.06 1.83 -9.42
C ASN A 46 1.58 2.45 -10.74
N HIS A 47 0.79 3.52 -10.66
CA HIS A 47 0.27 4.17 -11.85
C HIS A 47 1.40 4.75 -12.70
N TYR A 48 2.41 5.31 -12.06
CA TYR A 48 3.53 5.92 -12.77
C TYR A 48 4.71 4.97 -12.95
N ASP A 49 4.50 3.69 -12.66
CA ASP A 49 5.58 2.70 -12.80
C ASP A 49 6.79 3.02 -11.95
N LEU A 50 6.54 3.61 -10.80
CA LEU A 50 7.63 3.91 -9.88
C LEU A 50 8.02 2.72 -9.04
N LEU A 51 7.13 1.74 -8.94
CA LEU A 51 7.40 0.52 -8.19
C LEU A 51 8.10 -0.49 -9.07
N LYS A 52 9.34 -0.22 -9.38
CA LYS A 52 10.11 -1.15 -10.19
C LYS A 52 10.83 -2.12 -9.30
N ASP A 53 10.62 -3.36 -9.59
CA ASP A 53 11.23 -4.42 -8.85
C ASP A 53 12.54 -4.81 -9.51
N PRO A 54 13.65 -4.83 -8.77
CA PRO A 54 14.91 -5.24 -9.39
C PRO A 54 14.85 -6.61 -10.03
N GLU A 55 13.99 -7.46 -9.52
CA GLU A 55 13.86 -8.79 -10.06
C GLU A 55 13.18 -8.83 -11.41
N ASP A 56 12.44 -7.79 -11.72
CA ASP A 56 11.75 -7.74 -13.00
C ASP A 56 12.63 -7.28 -14.13
N LYS A 57 13.87 -7.05 -13.84
CA LYS A 57 14.75 -6.51 -14.85
C LYS A 57 15.29 -7.54 -15.79
N LYS A 58 14.89 -8.65 -15.76
CA LYS A 58 15.42 -9.68 -16.63
C LYS A 58 15.21 -9.40 -18.09
#